data_949ee99543d5c22fd0938a99ca098c49
#
_entry.id   949ee99543d5c22fd0938a99ca098c49
#
_cell.length_a   1.000
_cell.length_b   1.000
_cell.length_c   1.000
_cell.angle_alpha   90.00
_cell.angle_beta   90.00
_cell.angle_gamma   90.00
#
_symmetry.space_group_name_H-M   'P 1'
#
loop_
_entity.id
_entity.type
_entity.pdbx_description
1 polymer ?
#
loop_
_entity_poly.entity_id
_entity_poly.type
_entity_poly.pdbx_seq_one_letter_code
_entity_poly.pdbx_strand_id
1 'polypeptide(L)'
;MSDAFWKKKINLKNLSFPFFMAAPMDGITDSPMRRMIRKFSKEELLFTEMRHISCVANERSERSLKYNQIEEPLAFQVSANTTEFIDKAVSKICNKNFVMLNMNAACPAKGIVKSGSGSALMANLDRLKEILILLKTELKDKIPLTIKIRAGFKNTNALDVSLLSQDCGVEMIIIHPRLQTGRFSSELDFDLVKEIKNKVKIPVVFSGNVTNAKRAQMTYEKTGVDGLMIGRPLWGVPWKMKEIIFELEGEKFCVSSEEAIKCAIEHLDLNMEFYGDRGFSAFKKHAPQYIKNIPDAARIRKELVTSQGYEEMRERLVKLNV
;
A
#
# COMPACT_ATOMS: atom_id res chain seq x y z
N MET A 1 9.61 25.21 -18.31
CA MET A 1 9.39 24.68 -16.95
C MET A 1 8.60 23.40 -17.10
N SER A 2 9.14 22.24 -16.78
CA SER A 2 8.37 20.98 -16.85
C SER A 2 7.20 21.10 -15.90
N ASP A 3 5.99 20.87 -16.40
CA ASP A 3 4.79 20.79 -15.55
C ASP A 3 5.10 19.97 -14.31
N ALA A 4 4.77 20.51 -13.15
CA ALA A 4 4.99 19.85 -11.85
C ALA A 4 4.23 18.52 -11.81
N PHE A 5 4.87 17.44 -12.26
CA PHE A 5 4.23 16.12 -12.44
C PHE A 5 3.55 15.63 -11.17
N TRP A 6 4.08 16.00 -10.00
CA TRP A 6 3.54 15.60 -8.68
C TRP A 6 2.21 16.29 -8.34
N LYS A 7 1.83 17.35 -9.09
CA LYS A 7 0.53 18.03 -8.98
C LYS A 7 -0.54 17.41 -9.89
N LYS A 8 -0.14 16.50 -10.78
CA LYS A 8 -1.08 15.75 -11.62
C LYS A 8 -2.01 14.92 -10.75
N LYS A 9 -3.22 14.71 -11.26
CA LYS A 9 -4.21 13.85 -10.61
C LYS A 9 -4.51 12.63 -11.46
N ILE A 10 -4.78 11.51 -10.79
CA ILE A 10 -5.24 10.28 -11.41
C ILE A 10 -6.76 10.31 -11.39
N ASN A 11 -7.37 10.34 -12.56
CA ASN A 11 -8.83 10.38 -12.69
C ASN A 11 -9.36 8.99 -13.01
N LEU A 12 -10.29 8.50 -12.19
CA LEU A 12 -11.00 7.24 -12.36
C LEU A 12 -12.49 7.51 -12.23
N LYS A 13 -13.25 7.41 -13.32
CA LYS A 13 -14.67 7.81 -13.38
C LYS A 13 -14.85 9.24 -12.85
N ASN A 14 -15.64 9.40 -11.79
CA ASN A 14 -15.91 10.66 -11.10
C ASN A 14 -14.96 10.93 -9.92
N LEU A 15 -13.95 10.08 -9.72
CA LEU A 15 -12.96 10.21 -8.65
C LEU A 15 -11.66 10.80 -9.18
N SER A 16 -10.99 11.59 -8.35
CA SER A 16 -9.70 12.21 -8.68
C SER A 16 -8.77 12.07 -7.47
N PHE A 17 -7.62 11.43 -7.68
CA PHE A 17 -6.65 11.16 -6.62
C PHE A 17 -5.33 11.88 -6.89
N PRO A 18 -4.60 12.31 -5.85
CA PRO A 18 -3.24 12.82 -5.97
C PRO A 18 -2.28 11.83 -6.64
N PHE A 19 -1.19 12.35 -7.18
CA PHE A 19 -0.14 11.58 -7.86
C PHE A 19 0.52 10.53 -6.96
N PHE A 20 0.65 10.83 -5.66
CA PHE A 20 1.22 9.91 -4.67
C PHE A 20 0.15 9.11 -3.94
N MET A 21 0.48 7.87 -3.61
CA MET A 21 -0.37 6.99 -2.81
C MET A 21 0.46 6.06 -1.91
N ALA A 22 -0.14 5.59 -0.80
CA ALA A 22 0.49 4.65 0.12
C ALA A 22 0.24 3.21 -0.29
N ALA A 23 1.29 2.37 -0.30
CA ALA A 23 1.17 0.97 -0.70
C ALA A 23 0.47 0.10 0.37
N PRO A 24 -0.31 -0.89 -0.04
CA PRO A 24 -0.76 -1.97 0.84
C PRO A 24 0.43 -2.83 1.27
N MET A 25 0.65 -2.95 2.58
CA MET A 25 1.71 -3.77 3.16
C MET A 25 1.16 -4.56 4.34
N ASP A 26 1.01 -5.87 4.16
CA ASP A 26 0.47 -6.77 5.17
C ASP A 26 1.28 -6.71 6.48
N GLY A 27 0.58 -6.55 7.59
CA GLY A 27 1.16 -6.32 8.90
C GLY A 27 1.77 -4.93 9.13
N ILE A 28 1.77 -4.02 8.15
CA ILE A 28 2.39 -2.68 8.27
C ILE A 28 1.37 -1.58 8.08
N THR A 29 0.59 -1.59 7.02
CA THR A 29 -0.39 -0.53 6.71
C THR A 29 -1.79 -0.89 7.25
N ASP A 30 -1.83 -1.29 8.52
CA ASP A 30 -3.06 -1.46 9.30
C ASP A 30 -3.74 -0.11 9.61
N SER A 31 -4.90 -0.14 10.27
CA SER A 31 -5.65 1.07 10.59
C SER A 31 -4.84 2.07 11.43
N PRO A 32 -4.14 1.67 12.51
CA PRO A 32 -3.29 2.58 13.27
C PRO A 32 -2.23 3.28 12.40
N MET A 33 -1.51 2.54 11.55
CA MET A 33 -0.49 3.13 10.68
C MET A 33 -1.10 4.05 9.62
N ARG A 34 -2.26 3.70 9.03
CA ARG A 34 -2.94 4.57 8.06
C ARG A 34 -3.41 5.86 8.72
N ARG A 35 -3.91 5.82 9.97
CA ARG A 35 -4.23 7.03 10.75
C ARG A 35 -3.00 7.91 10.96
N MET A 36 -1.84 7.31 11.26
CA MET A 36 -0.58 8.05 11.37
C MET A 36 -0.17 8.69 10.03
N ILE A 37 -0.33 7.98 8.90
CA ILE A 37 -0.05 8.54 7.57
C ILE A 37 -0.99 9.71 7.29
N ARG A 38 -2.28 9.58 7.58
CA ARG A 38 -3.31 10.60 7.35
C ARG A 38 -3.07 11.91 8.11
N LYS A 39 -2.38 11.85 9.23
CA LYS A 39 -1.94 13.05 9.96
C LYS A 39 -1.06 13.98 9.11
N PHE A 40 -0.28 13.43 8.18
CA PHE A 40 0.65 14.17 7.34
C PHE A 40 0.21 14.28 5.87
N SER A 41 -0.67 13.40 5.42
CA SER A 41 -1.10 13.23 4.03
C SER A 41 -2.62 13.17 3.97
N LYS A 42 -3.27 14.31 3.69
CA LYS A 42 -4.73 14.45 3.84
C LYS A 42 -5.54 13.89 2.67
N GLU A 43 -5.03 13.97 1.44
CA GLU A 43 -5.78 13.64 0.21
C GLU A 43 -5.27 12.39 -0.49
N GLU A 44 -4.05 11.94 -0.18
CA GLU A 44 -3.41 10.82 -0.85
C GLU A 44 -4.19 9.54 -0.60
N LEU A 45 -4.30 8.71 -1.65
CA LEU A 45 -5.01 7.44 -1.55
C LEU A 45 -4.23 6.46 -0.67
N LEU A 46 -4.90 5.96 0.35
CA LEU A 46 -4.39 4.88 1.21
C LEU A 46 -5.02 3.54 0.81
N PHE A 47 -4.34 2.45 1.12
CA PHE A 47 -4.82 1.10 0.88
C PHE A 47 -4.87 0.32 2.19
N THR A 48 -5.90 -0.53 2.34
CA THR A 48 -5.92 -1.51 3.42
C THR A 48 -4.81 -2.55 3.22
N GLU A 49 -4.51 -3.29 4.26
CA GLU A 49 -3.79 -4.55 4.11
C GLU A 49 -4.58 -5.50 3.20
N MET A 50 -3.89 -6.44 2.56
CA MET A 50 -4.53 -7.46 1.73
C MET A 50 -5.39 -8.41 2.57
N ARG A 51 -6.62 -8.66 2.14
CA ARG A 51 -7.51 -9.68 2.72
C ARG A 51 -7.93 -10.69 1.67
N HIS A 52 -7.89 -11.98 2.02
CA HIS A 52 -8.39 -12.99 1.12
C HIS A 52 -9.92 -12.92 1.01
N ILE A 53 -10.43 -13.08 -0.21
CA ILE A 53 -11.86 -12.91 -0.50
C ILE A 53 -12.75 -13.80 0.36
N SER A 54 -12.33 -15.05 0.61
CA SER A 54 -13.06 -15.98 1.47
C SER A 54 -13.10 -15.53 2.94
N CYS A 55 -12.05 -14.85 3.43
CA CYS A 55 -12.06 -14.28 4.78
C CYS A 55 -13.11 -13.18 4.88
N VAL A 56 -13.14 -12.26 3.92
CA VAL A 56 -14.13 -11.18 3.88
C VAL A 56 -15.55 -11.73 3.81
N ALA A 57 -15.78 -12.71 2.92
CA ALA A 57 -17.10 -13.32 2.73
C ALA A 57 -17.63 -14.02 3.99
N ASN A 58 -16.77 -14.78 4.69
CA ASN A 58 -17.20 -15.66 5.78
C ASN A 58 -17.06 -15.06 7.18
N GLU A 59 -16.34 -13.94 7.32
CA GLU A 59 -16.20 -13.26 8.60
C GLU A 59 -17.54 -12.67 9.08
N ARG A 60 -17.97 -13.04 10.30
CA ARG A 60 -19.23 -12.56 10.90
C ARG A 60 -19.07 -11.16 11.52
N SER A 61 -17.91 -10.87 12.09
CA SER A 61 -17.63 -9.63 12.83
C SER A 61 -17.23 -8.45 11.93
N GLU A 62 -17.12 -8.65 10.62
CA GLU A 62 -16.63 -7.66 9.63
C GLU A 62 -15.31 -6.98 10.04
N ARG A 63 -14.50 -7.68 10.83
CA ARG A 63 -13.24 -7.14 11.38
C ARG A 63 -12.26 -6.73 10.29
N SER A 64 -12.22 -7.49 9.19
CA SER A 64 -11.37 -7.17 8.02
C SER A 64 -11.79 -5.88 7.31
N LEU A 65 -13.04 -5.45 7.49
CA LEU A 65 -13.61 -4.22 6.90
C LEU A 65 -13.60 -3.05 7.90
N LYS A 66 -13.10 -3.26 9.13
CA LYS A 66 -13.05 -2.21 10.15
C LYS A 66 -11.93 -1.20 9.83
N TYR A 67 -12.28 0.06 9.80
CA TYR A 67 -11.35 1.20 9.66
C TYR A 67 -11.94 2.42 10.36
N ASN A 68 -11.15 3.48 10.51
CA ASN A 68 -11.61 4.76 11.02
C ASN A 68 -11.85 5.72 9.85
N GLN A 69 -12.94 6.49 9.87
CA GLN A 69 -13.30 7.42 8.80
C GLN A 69 -12.18 8.42 8.45
N ILE A 70 -11.33 8.78 9.40
CA ILE A 70 -10.17 9.65 9.15
C ILE A 70 -9.20 9.06 8.11
N GLU A 71 -9.24 7.75 7.84
CA GLU A 71 -8.37 7.08 6.87
C GLU A 71 -8.79 7.34 5.41
N GLU A 72 -9.99 7.88 5.18
CA GLU A 72 -10.52 8.15 3.83
C GLU A 72 -9.73 9.29 3.13
N PRO A 73 -9.53 9.22 1.80
CA PRO A 73 -9.99 8.18 0.88
C PRO A 73 -9.19 6.87 1.02
N LEU A 74 -9.90 5.74 1.11
CA LEU A 74 -9.34 4.42 1.39
C LEU A 74 -9.75 3.39 0.33
N ALA A 75 -8.77 2.74 -0.29
CA ALA A 75 -8.95 1.60 -1.19
C ALA A 75 -8.91 0.28 -0.40
N PHE A 76 -9.79 -0.67 -0.72
CA PHE A 76 -9.75 -2.00 -0.13
C PHE A 76 -8.98 -2.96 -1.02
N GLN A 77 -7.97 -3.66 -0.48
CA GLN A 77 -7.22 -4.64 -1.26
C GLN A 77 -7.63 -6.07 -0.92
N VAL A 78 -7.96 -6.84 -1.96
CA VAL A 78 -8.29 -8.27 -1.86
C VAL A 78 -7.27 -9.15 -2.57
N SER A 79 -7.14 -10.40 -2.13
CA SER A 79 -6.57 -11.51 -2.89
C SER A 79 -7.61 -12.59 -3.10
N ALA A 80 -7.49 -13.31 -4.20
CA ALA A 80 -8.34 -14.45 -4.54
C ALA A 80 -7.50 -15.49 -5.28
N ASN A 81 -7.96 -16.74 -5.27
CA ASN A 81 -7.43 -17.86 -6.04
C ASN A 81 -8.54 -18.64 -6.78
N THR A 82 -9.78 -18.31 -6.46
CA THR A 82 -11.00 -18.85 -7.09
C THR A 82 -12.03 -17.74 -7.26
N THR A 83 -13.08 -18.01 -7.99
CA THR A 83 -14.25 -17.13 -8.14
C THR A 83 -15.26 -17.29 -7.00
N GLU A 84 -15.13 -18.35 -6.20
CA GLU A 84 -15.99 -18.61 -5.04
C GLU A 84 -15.91 -17.44 -4.04
N PHE A 85 -17.02 -17.09 -3.44
CA PHE A 85 -17.18 -16.01 -2.45
C PHE A 85 -17.03 -14.57 -2.97
N ILE A 86 -16.78 -14.34 -4.26
CA ILE A 86 -16.58 -12.98 -4.80
C ILE A 86 -17.86 -12.14 -4.59
N ASP A 87 -19.01 -12.66 -4.95
CA ASP A 87 -20.33 -12.02 -4.81
C ASP A 87 -20.58 -11.53 -3.37
N LYS A 88 -20.43 -12.45 -2.42
CA LYS A 88 -20.64 -12.18 -0.99
C LYS A 88 -19.65 -11.18 -0.42
N ALA A 89 -18.36 -11.29 -0.81
CA ALA A 89 -17.33 -10.38 -0.33
C ALA A 89 -17.49 -8.98 -0.92
N VAL A 90 -17.74 -8.87 -2.24
CA VAL A 90 -17.96 -7.60 -2.91
C VAL A 90 -19.19 -6.89 -2.35
N SER A 91 -20.28 -7.62 -2.09
CA SER A 91 -21.46 -7.07 -1.43
C SER A 91 -21.12 -6.41 -0.10
N LYS A 92 -20.33 -7.08 0.76
CA LYS A 92 -19.89 -6.51 2.05
C LYS A 92 -18.99 -5.30 1.89
N ILE A 93 -18.04 -5.35 0.94
CA ILE A 93 -17.11 -4.24 0.66
C ILE A 93 -17.86 -3.01 0.17
N CYS A 94 -18.81 -3.18 -0.75
CA CYS A 94 -19.63 -2.09 -1.30
C CYS A 94 -20.61 -1.47 -0.29
N ASN A 95 -20.81 -2.07 0.87
CA ASN A 95 -21.59 -1.51 1.98
C ASN A 95 -20.74 -0.60 2.89
N LYS A 96 -19.46 -0.38 2.56
CA LYS A 96 -18.55 0.55 3.24
C LYS A 96 -18.11 1.66 2.28
N ASN A 97 -17.55 2.74 2.81
CA ASN A 97 -17.11 3.90 2.02
C ASN A 97 -15.71 3.70 1.40
N PHE A 98 -15.38 2.50 0.97
CA PHE A 98 -14.16 2.31 0.18
C PHE A 98 -14.32 2.94 -1.20
N VAL A 99 -13.30 3.70 -1.62
CA VAL A 99 -13.34 4.44 -2.89
C VAL A 99 -12.94 3.58 -4.09
N MET A 100 -12.36 2.42 -3.88
CA MET A 100 -12.03 1.44 -4.93
C MET A 100 -11.76 0.05 -4.36
N LEU A 101 -11.89 -0.97 -5.20
CA LEU A 101 -11.43 -2.33 -4.94
C LEU A 101 -10.13 -2.57 -5.70
N ASN A 102 -9.09 -3.05 -5.00
CA ASN A 102 -7.82 -3.39 -5.62
C ASN A 102 -7.55 -4.89 -5.54
N MET A 103 -7.38 -5.55 -6.68
CA MET A 103 -7.00 -6.95 -6.75
C MET A 103 -5.49 -7.10 -6.60
N ASN A 104 -5.05 -7.97 -5.69
CA ASN A 104 -3.64 -8.27 -5.49
C ASN A 104 -3.19 -9.45 -6.37
N ALA A 105 -2.37 -9.16 -7.36
CA ALA A 105 -1.63 -10.14 -8.16
C ALA A 105 -0.10 -9.92 -8.04
N ALA A 106 0.36 -9.37 -6.88
CA ALA A 106 1.75 -8.97 -6.68
C ALA A 106 2.43 -9.60 -5.46
N CYS A 107 1.68 -10.12 -4.47
CA CYS A 107 2.25 -10.62 -3.22
C CYS A 107 3.14 -11.86 -3.47
N PRO A 108 4.44 -11.83 -3.08
CA PRO A 108 5.36 -12.94 -3.29
C PRO A 108 5.45 -13.88 -2.08
N ALA A 109 4.69 -13.65 -1.01
CA ALA A 109 4.76 -14.43 0.21
C ALA A 109 4.46 -15.91 -0.06
N LYS A 110 5.31 -16.81 0.46
CA LYS A 110 5.25 -18.26 0.17
C LYS A 110 3.87 -18.87 0.40
N GLY A 111 3.19 -18.52 1.50
CA GLY A 111 1.84 -19.02 1.80
C GLY A 111 0.81 -18.57 0.78
N ILE A 112 0.86 -17.30 0.36
CA ILE A 112 -0.03 -16.72 -0.64
C ILE A 112 0.21 -17.34 -2.02
N VAL A 113 1.46 -17.48 -2.42
CA VAL A 113 1.83 -18.12 -3.71
C VAL A 113 1.42 -19.60 -3.72
N LYS A 114 1.63 -20.33 -2.61
CA LYS A 114 1.24 -21.75 -2.49
C LYS A 114 -0.28 -21.95 -2.60
N SER A 115 -1.08 -20.97 -2.15
CA SER A 115 -2.55 -21.01 -2.31
C SER A 115 -3.01 -20.66 -3.73
N GLY A 116 -2.14 -20.28 -4.65
CA GLY A 116 -2.51 -19.85 -6.00
C GLY A 116 -2.95 -18.37 -6.08
N SER A 117 -2.79 -17.61 -4.98
CA SER A 117 -3.14 -16.19 -4.90
C SER A 117 -1.92 -15.27 -5.15
N GLY A 118 -2.14 -13.98 -5.13
CA GLY A 118 -1.09 -12.97 -5.26
C GLY A 118 -0.34 -13.11 -6.57
N SER A 119 0.99 -13.08 -6.54
CA SER A 119 1.81 -13.15 -7.76
C SER A 119 1.68 -14.47 -8.54
N ALA A 120 1.15 -15.55 -7.92
CA ALA A 120 0.89 -16.81 -8.63
C ALA A 120 -0.16 -16.66 -9.74
N LEU A 121 -1.10 -15.72 -9.60
CA LEU A 121 -2.09 -15.42 -10.62
C LEU A 121 -1.48 -14.92 -11.93
N MET A 122 -0.31 -14.27 -11.88
CA MET A 122 0.39 -13.85 -13.09
C MET A 122 0.88 -15.03 -13.94
N ALA A 123 1.00 -16.24 -13.34
CA ALA A 123 1.32 -17.46 -14.07
C ALA A 123 0.08 -18.23 -14.59
N ASN A 124 -1.13 -17.76 -14.24
CA ASN A 124 -2.39 -18.38 -14.65
C ASN A 124 -3.38 -17.30 -15.12
N LEU A 125 -3.22 -16.91 -16.38
CA LEU A 125 -3.98 -15.81 -16.96
C LEU A 125 -5.47 -16.11 -17.09
N ASP A 126 -5.85 -17.37 -17.35
CA ASP A 126 -7.26 -17.78 -17.44
C ASP A 126 -7.94 -17.60 -16.08
N ARG A 127 -7.30 -18.04 -15.00
CA ARG A 127 -7.83 -17.87 -13.64
C ARG A 127 -7.89 -16.38 -13.26
N LEU A 128 -6.87 -15.60 -13.61
CA LEU A 128 -6.89 -14.16 -13.36
C LEU A 128 -8.05 -13.49 -14.11
N LYS A 129 -8.27 -13.86 -15.37
CA LYS A 129 -9.38 -13.37 -16.19
C LYS A 129 -10.73 -13.65 -15.55
N GLU A 130 -10.99 -14.91 -15.17
CA GLU A 130 -12.22 -15.33 -14.53
C GLU A 130 -12.51 -14.48 -13.26
N ILE A 131 -11.50 -14.31 -12.41
CA ILE A 131 -11.61 -13.52 -11.17
C ILE A 131 -11.91 -12.05 -11.48
N LEU A 132 -11.19 -11.43 -12.42
CA LEU A 132 -11.35 -10.01 -12.77
C LEU A 132 -12.75 -9.74 -13.37
N ILE A 133 -13.22 -10.60 -14.28
CA ILE A 133 -14.55 -10.47 -14.88
C ILE A 133 -15.62 -10.54 -13.80
N LEU A 134 -15.54 -11.52 -12.89
CA LEU A 134 -16.55 -11.66 -11.86
C LEU A 134 -16.49 -10.49 -10.84
N LEU A 135 -15.29 -10.06 -10.42
CA LEU A 135 -15.15 -8.87 -9.58
C LEU A 135 -15.79 -7.64 -10.24
N LYS A 136 -15.54 -7.41 -11.54
CA LYS A 136 -16.12 -6.27 -12.27
C LYS A 136 -17.64 -6.37 -12.35
N THR A 137 -18.16 -7.57 -12.62
CA THR A 137 -19.60 -7.84 -12.69
C THR A 137 -20.28 -7.56 -11.35
N GLU A 138 -19.73 -8.07 -10.25
CA GLU A 138 -20.33 -7.92 -8.93
C GLU A 138 -20.23 -6.49 -8.37
N LEU A 139 -19.19 -5.75 -8.75
CA LEU A 139 -19.06 -4.33 -8.37
C LEU A 139 -20.15 -3.45 -8.96
N LYS A 140 -20.78 -3.86 -10.07
CA LYS A 140 -21.89 -3.11 -10.72
C LYS A 140 -21.58 -1.61 -10.86
N ASP A 141 -20.31 -1.32 -11.16
CA ASP A 141 -19.77 0.05 -11.30
C ASP A 141 -19.91 0.98 -10.07
N LYS A 142 -20.21 0.44 -8.89
CA LYS A 142 -20.31 1.25 -7.66
C LYS A 142 -18.98 1.91 -7.31
N ILE A 143 -17.88 1.15 -7.41
CA ILE A 143 -16.51 1.62 -7.21
C ILE A 143 -15.59 1.04 -8.29
N PRO A 144 -14.49 1.72 -8.68
CA PRO A 144 -13.55 1.21 -9.67
C PRO A 144 -12.84 -0.06 -9.20
N LEU A 145 -12.63 -0.98 -10.16
CA LEU A 145 -11.75 -2.15 -10.00
C LEU A 145 -10.34 -1.78 -10.46
N THR A 146 -9.35 -2.01 -9.63
CA THR A 146 -7.93 -1.79 -9.94
C THR A 146 -7.12 -3.03 -9.63
N ILE A 147 -5.89 -3.13 -10.16
CA ILE A 147 -5.04 -4.30 -9.93
C ILE A 147 -3.63 -3.89 -9.55
N LYS A 148 -3.01 -4.65 -8.63
CA LYS A 148 -1.58 -4.52 -8.32
C LYS A 148 -0.84 -5.77 -8.79
N ILE A 149 0.17 -5.57 -9.66
CA ILE A 149 0.95 -6.62 -10.33
C ILE A 149 2.45 -6.48 -10.07
N ARG A 150 3.22 -7.48 -10.52
CA ARG A 150 4.69 -7.45 -10.64
C ARG A 150 5.13 -7.41 -12.10
N ALA A 151 6.46 -7.46 -12.37
CA ALA A 151 7.00 -7.68 -13.71
C ALA A 151 6.59 -9.07 -14.26
N GLY A 152 6.36 -10.02 -13.39
CA GLY A 152 5.95 -11.37 -13.72
C GLY A 152 6.14 -12.33 -12.53
N PHE A 153 5.79 -13.61 -12.75
CA PHE A 153 6.02 -14.68 -11.77
C PHE A 153 7.44 -15.25 -11.92
N LYS A 154 7.66 -16.21 -12.81
CA LYS A 154 8.99 -16.72 -13.15
C LYS A 154 9.62 -15.93 -14.29
N ASN A 155 8.83 -15.57 -15.27
CA ASN A 155 9.21 -14.80 -16.46
C ASN A 155 8.42 -13.49 -16.49
N THR A 156 8.94 -12.51 -17.22
CA THR A 156 8.27 -11.23 -17.45
C THR A 156 7.05 -11.44 -18.34
N ASN A 157 5.88 -11.05 -17.85
CA ASN A 157 4.61 -11.08 -18.56
C ASN A 157 3.64 -9.96 -18.12
N ALA A 158 4.17 -8.91 -17.49
CA ALA A 158 3.34 -7.83 -17.00
C ALA A 158 2.58 -7.09 -18.09
N LEU A 159 3.12 -7.03 -19.31
CA LEU A 159 2.41 -6.43 -20.44
C LEU A 159 1.13 -7.21 -20.78
N ASP A 160 1.23 -8.53 -20.92
CA ASP A 160 0.07 -9.40 -21.20
C ASP A 160 -0.96 -9.31 -20.09
N VAL A 161 -0.51 -9.35 -18.82
CA VAL A 161 -1.37 -9.17 -17.65
C VAL A 161 -2.06 -7.81 -17.66
N SER A 162 -1.36 -6.75 -18.07
CA SER A 162 -1.90 -5.39 -18.12
C SER A 162 -2.98 -5.24 -19.19
N LEU A 163 -2.75 -5.77 -20.39
CA LEU A 163 -3.71 -5.77 -21.48
C LEU A 163 -4.94 -6.61 -21.13
N LEU A 164 -4.73 -7.84 -20.63
CA LEU A 164 -5.81 -8.70 -20.15
C LEU A 164 -6.65 -8.00 -19.07
N SER A 165 -6.00 -7.35 -18.10
CA SER A 165 -6.69 -6.65 -17.02
C SER A 165 -7.56 -5.50 -17.54
N GLN A 166 -7.02 -4.70 -18.47
CA GLN A 166 -7.80 -3.63 -19.13
C GLN A 166 -9.02 -4.20 -19.86
N ASP A 167 -8.86 -5.28 -20.61
CA ASP A 167 -9.94 -5.93 -21.35
C ASP A 167 -11.01 -6.52 -20.41
N CYS A 168 -10.63 -6.90 -19.20
CA CYS A 168 -11.55 -7.33 -18.14
C CYS A 168 -12.23 -6.16 -17.40
N GLY A 169 -11.99 -4.90 -17.80
CA GLY A 169 -12.61 -3.73 -17.20
C GLY A 169 -11.92 -3.21 -15.93
N VAL A 170 -10.64 -3.56 -15.71
CA VAL A 170 -9.80 -2.90 -14.71
C VAL A 170 -9.54 -1.46 -15.13
N GLU A 171 -9.60 -0.53 -14.18
CA GLU A 171 -9.57 0.90 -14.44
C GLU A 171 -8.23 1.58 -14.04
N MET A 172 -7.32 0.88 -13.34
CA MET A 172 -5.96 1.33 -13.05
C MET A 172 -5.05 0.15 -12.75
N ILE A 173 -3.82 0.21 -13.22
CA ILE A 173 -2.77 -0.79 -12.93
C ILE A 173 -1.73 -0.18 -12.02
N ILE A 174 -1.37 -0.89 -10.95
CA ILE A 174 -0.25 -0.56 -10.07
C ILE A 174 0.82 -1.61 -10.28
N ILE A 175 1.98 -1.23 -10.80
CA ILE A 175 3.05 -2.17 -11.13
C ILE A 175 4.27 -2.02 -10.21
N HIS A 176 4.72 -3.15 -9.64
CA HIS A 176 6.04 -3.28 -9.03
C HIS A 176 6.95 -4.03 -10.01
N PRO A 177 7.83 -3.33 -10.75
CA PRO A 177 8.56 -3.90 -11.88
C PRO A 177 9.76 -4.75 -11.46
N ARG A 178 9.49 -5.80 -10.70
CA ARG A 178 10.38 -6.90 -10.32
C ARG A 178 9.64 -8.22 -10.46
N LEU A 179 10.35 -9.27 -10.85
CA LEU A 179 9.80 -10.62 -10.85
C LEU A 179 9.45 -11.07 -9.42
N GLN A 180 8.56 -12.06 -9.29
CA GLN A 180 8.23 -12.67 -8.00
C GLN A 180 9.48 -13.24 -7.31
N THR A 181 10.37 -13.88 -8.06
CA THR A 181 11.64 -14.42 -7.60
C THR A 181 12.69 -13.36 -7.25
N GLY A 182 12.50 -12.12 -7.73
CA GLY A 182 13.42 -11.00 -7.51
C GLY A 182 13.41 -10.53 -6.05
N ARG A 183 14.60 -10.43 -5.45
CA ARG A 183 14.77 -9.82 -4.13
C ARG A 183 14.56 -8.29 -4.22
N PHE A 184 14.39 -7.64 -3.07
CA PHE A 184 14.23 -6.16 -3.04
C PHE A 184 15.46 -5.39 -3.56
N SER A 185 16.62 -6.04 -3.61
CA SER A 185 17.87 -5.48 -4.17
C SER A 185 17.99 -5.64 -5.68
N SER A 186 17.16 -6.47 -6.34
CA SER A 186 17.19 -6.59 -7.80
C SER A 186 16.76 -5.28 -8.47
N GLU A 187 17.21 -5.06 -9.69
CA GLU A 187 16.88 -3.86 -10.46
C GLU A 187 15.39 -3.76 -10.78
N LEU A 188 14.94 -2.52 -10.98
CA LEU A 188 13.59 -2.19 -11.41
C LEU A 188 13.58 -2.03 -12.92
N ASP A 189 12.69 -2.71 -13.58
CA ASP A 189 12.54 -2.67 -15.05
C ASP A 189 11.67 -1.45 -15.43
N PHE A 190 12.32 -0.30 -15.66
CA PHE A 190 11.66 0.94 -16.06
C PHE A 190 11.15 0.89 -17.50
N ASP A 191 11.86 0.19 -18.38
CA ASP A 191 11.51 0.08 -19.81
C ASP A 191 10.21 -0.71 -19.96
N LEU A 192 10.06 -1.81 -19.22
CA LEU A 192 8.79 -2.56 -19.14
C LEU A 192 7.63 -1.66 -18.71
N VAL A 193 7.82 -0.81 -17.69
CA VAL A 193 6.75 0.09 -17.24
C VAL A 193 6.41 1.13 -18.29
N LYS A 194 7.40 1.69 -18.96
CA LYS A 194 7.22 2.62 -20.07
C LYS A 194 6.46 1.97 -21.23
N GLU A 195 6.81 0.73 -21.57
CA GLU A 195 6.10 -0.03 -22.61
C GLU A 195 4.63 -0.24 -22.23
N ILE A 196 4.34 -0.69 -21.00
CA ILE A 196 2.98 -0.87 -20.50
C ILE A 196 2.22 0.46 -20.58
N LYS A 197 2.82 1.56 -20.10
CA LYS A 197 2.20 2.89 -20.12
C LYS A 197 1.82 3.35 -21.53
N ASN A 198 2.62 2.97 -22.54
CA ASN A 198 2.36 3.31 -23.93
C ASN A 198 1.29 2.41 -24.59
N LYS A 199 1.06 1.20 -24.07
CA LYS A 199 0.16 0.20 -24.68
C LYS A 199 -1.23 0.19 -24.05
N VAL A 200 -1.35 0.48 -22.75
CA VAL A 200 -2.66 0.53 -22.08
C VAL A 200 -3.26 1.92 -22.13
N LYS A 201 -4.60 2.00 -22.09
CA LYS A 201 -5.35 3.27 -22.10
C LYS A 201 -5.73 3.75 -20.70
N ILE A 202 -5.58 2.88 -19.70
CA ILE A 202 -5.91 3.15 -18.30
C ILE A 202 -4.67 3.67 -17.54
N PRO A 203 -4.84 4.41 -16.45
CA PRO A 203 -3.73 4.90 -15.64
C PRO A 203 -2.80 3.79 -15.16
N VAL A 204 -1.50 4.09 -15.18
CA VAL A 204 -0.42 3.21 -14.70
C VAL A 204 0.30 3.89 -13.53
N VAL A 205 0.37 3.21 -12.40
CA VAL A 205 1.04 3.67 -11.19
C VAL A 205 2.26 2.81 -10.92
N PHE A 206 3.40 3.46 -10.69
CA PHE A 206 4.66 2.77 -10.39
C PHE A 206 4.81 2.56 -8.88
N SER A 207 5.23 1.37 -8.47
CA SER A 207 5.56 1.03 -7.08
C SER A 207 6.96 0.42 -7.00
N GLY A 208 7.86 1.04 -6.25
CA GLY A 208 9.21 0.50 -6.04
C GLY A 208 10.27 1.57 -5.83
N ASN A 209 10.98 1.50 -4.70
CA ASN A 209 12.13 2.36 -4.36
C ASN A 209 11.91 3.88 -4.50
N VAL A 210 10.70 4.37 -4.38
CA VAL A 210 10.39 5.81 -4.30
C VAL A 210 10.69 6.26 -2.87
N THR A 211 11.92 6.71 -2.62
CA THR A 211 12.44 7.00 -1.28
C THR A 211 12.65 8.49 -0.99
N ASN A 212 12.75 9.32 -2.04
CA ASN A 212 12.96 10.77 -1.99
C ASN A 212 12.52 11.42 -3.32
N ALA A 213 12.55 12.74 -3.40
CA ALA A 213 12.16 13.50 -4.59
C ALA A 213 12.97 13.15 -5.83
N LYS A 214 14.29 13.01 -5.70
CA LYS A 214 15.16 12.63 -6.83
C LYS A 214 14.75 11.28 -7.45
N ARG A 215 14.41 10.29 -6.62
CA ARG A 215 13.91 8.99 -7.08
C ARG A 215 12.53 9.10 -7.70
N ALA A 216 11.64 9.92 -7.14
CA ALA A 216 10.31 10.16 -7.69
C ALA A 216 10.41 10.79 -9.09
N GLN A 217 11.20 11.86 -9.23
CA GLN A 217 11.45 12.55 -10.50
C GLN A 217 12.04 11.61 -11.55
N MET A 218 13.14 10.93 -11.22
CA MET A 218 13.79 9.96 -12.12
C MET A 218 12.80 8.88 -12.60
N THR A 219 11.95 8.37 -11.70
CA THR A 219 10.96 7.34 -12.06
C THR A 219 9.94 7.89 -13.05
N TYR A 220 9.41 9.08 -12.79
CA TYR A 220 8.49 9.75 -13.70
C TYR A 220 9.12 10.02 -15.07
N GLU A 221 10.31 10.59 -15.12
CA GLU A 221 11.03 10.89 -16.37
C GLU A 221 11.30 9.65 -17.22
N LYS A 222 11.64 8.53 -16.58
CA LYS A 222 11.90 7.26 -17.29
C LYS A 222 10.65 6.57 -17.80
N THR A 223 9.52 6.70 -17.11
CA THR A 223 8.34 5.86 -17.35
C THR A 223 7.12 6.59 -17.84
N GLY A 224 6.98 7.90 -17.53
CA GLY A 224 5.79 8.69 -17.85
C GLY A 224 4.51 8.24 -17.11
N VAL A 225 4.62 7.54 -15.99
CA VAL A 225 3.46 7.02 -15.24
C VAL A 225 2.55 8.10 -14.70
N ASP A 226 1.31 7.73 -14.41
CA ASP A 226 0.27 8.62 -13.93
C ASP A 226 0.32 8.82 -12.41
N GLY A 227 1.07 7.98 -11.68
CA GLY A 227 1.23 8.10 -10.24
C GLY A 227 2.36 7.25 -9.68
N LEU A 228 2.71 7.53 -8.42
CA LEU A 228 3.74 6.83 -7.67
C LEU A 228 3.19 6.28 -6.36
N MET A 229 3.44 5.00 -6.09
CA MET A 229 3.04 4.34 -4.85
C MET A 229 4.25 4.14 -3.94
N ILE A 230 4.16 4.65 -2.72
CA ILE A 230 5.21 4.58 -1.70
C ILE A 230 4.88 3.48 -0.70
N GLY A 231 5.78 2.52 -0.52
CA GLY A 231 5.62 1.42 0.42
C GLY A 231 6.56 1.55 1.62
N ARG A 232 7.60 0.72 1.68
CA ARG A 232 8.54 0.61 2.82
C ARG A 232 9.09 1.94 3.38
N PRO A 233 9.32 2.99 2.59
CA PRO A 233 9.72 4.28 3.16
C PRO A 233 8.74 4.88 4.16
N LEU A 234 7.45 4.51 4.11
CA LEU A 234 6.44 4.95 5.08
C LEU A 234 6.56 4.24 6.44
N TRP A 235 7.21 3.07 6.51
CA TRP A 235 7.29 2.30 7.74
C TRP A 235 8.09 3.02 8.83
N GLY A 236 7.40 3.48 9.86
CA GLY A 236 7.93 4.32 10.95
C GLY A 236 8.31 5.75 10.51
N VAL A 237 7.88 6.14 9.30
CA VAL A 237 8.06 7.50 8.77
C VAL A 237 6.75 7.91 8.08
N PRO A 238 5.64 8.03 8.83
CA PRO A 238 4.32 8.31 8.24
C PRO A 238 4.25 9.63 7.46
N TRP A 239 5.17 10.53 7.68
CA TRP A 239 5.33 11.80 6.98
C TRP A 239 6.10 11.71 5.65
N LYS A 240 6.56 10.52 5.22
CA LYS A 240 7.47 10.38 4.06
C LYS A 240 6.89 10.92 2.75
N MET A 241 5.58 10.77 2.50
CA MET A 241 4.96 11.34 1.30
C MET A 241 5.04 12.87 1.31
N LYS A 242 4.70 13.49 2.45
CA LYS A 242 4.81 14.95 2.64
C LYS A 242 6.25 15.44 2.44
N GLU A 243 7.23 14.75 3.03
CA GLU A 243 8.65 15.05 2.86
C GLU A 243 9.05 15.08 1.37
N ILE A 244 8.65 14.04 0.61
CA ILE A 244 8.96 13.95 -0.83
C ILE A 244 8.28 15.08 -1.61
N ILE A 245 7.03 15.42 -1.31
CA ILE A 245 6.28 16.47 -2.00
C ILE A 245 6.94 17.84 -1.76
N PHE A 246 7.27 18.17 -0.50
CA PHE A 246 7.96 19.43 -0.17
C PHE A 246 9.33 19.52 -0.84
N GLU A 247 10.11 18.42 -0.85
CA GLU A 247 11.41 18.38 -1.56
C GLU A 247 11.24 18.63 -3.07
N LEU A 248 10.16 18.13 -3.71
CA LEU A 248 9.83 18.40 -5.11
C LEU A 248 9.41 19.85 -5.35
N GLU A 249 8.85 20.52 -4.36
CA GLU A 249 8.48 21.95 -4.39
C GLU A 249 9.69 22.86 -4.12
N GLY A 250 10.86 22.29 -3.85
CA GLY A 250 12.06 23.03 -3.47
C GLY A 250 12.05 23.48 -2.00
N GLU A 251 11.13 22.97 -1.22
CA GLU A 251 10.99 23.26 0.20
C GLU A 251 11.59 22.14 1.07
N LYS A 252 11.85 22.44 2.33
CA LYS A 252 12.35 21.47 3.30
C LYS A 252 11.27 21.14 4.33
N PHE A 253 10.88 19.90 4.39
CA PHE A 253 10.05 19.35 5.47
C PHE A 253 10.88 18.39 6.31
N CYS A 254 10.96 18.64 7.60
CA CYS A 254 11.70 17.79 8.53
C CYS A 254 10.83 17.54 9.77
N VAL A 255 10.83 16.30 10.25
CA VAL A 255 10.28 15.91 11.54
C VAL A 255 11.47 15.71 12.47
N SER A 256 11.47 16.39 13.62
CA SER A 256 12.51 16.25 14.64
C SER A 256 12.47 14.87 15.29
N SER A 257 13.55 14.47 15.96
CA SER A 257 13.57 13.21 16.71
C SER A 257 12.51 13.18 17.81
N GLU A 258 12.26 14.32 18.45
CA GLU A 258 11.22 14.48 19.46
C GLU A 258 9.82 14.25 18.85
N GLU A 259 9.50 14.88 17.72
CA GLU A 259 8.23 14.67 17.01
C GLU A 259 8.08 13.23 16.52
N ALA A 260 9.16 12.57 16.08
CA ALA A 260 9.13 11.18 15.70
C ALA A 260 8.81 10.26 16.89
N ILE A 261 9.35 10.56 18.08
CA ILE A 261 9.04 9.83 19.31
C ILE A 261 7.59 10.06 19.73
N LYS A 262 7.08 11.30 19.66
CA LYS A 262 5.66 11.61 19.89
C LYS A 262 4.76 10.82 18.93
N CYS A 263 5.12 10.73 17.67
CA CYS A 263 4.41 9.88 16.69
C CYS A 263 4.49 8.38 17.05
N ALA A 264 5.60 7.90 17.60
CA ALA A 264 5.72 6.51 18.04
C ALA A 264 4.79 6.20 19.22
N ILE A 265 4.70 7.11 20.20
CA ILE A 265 3.79 6.99 21.35
C ILE A 265 2.33 6.98 20.86
N GLU A 266 1.93 7.95 20.05
CA GLU A 266 0.59 8.03 19.46
C GLU A 266 0.24 6.76 18.67
N HIS A 267 1.18 6.25 17.86
CA HIS A 267 0.97 5.03 17.09
C HIS A 267 0.83 3.79 17.98
N LEU A 268 1.57 3.70 19.09
CA LEU A 268 1.39 2.65 20.09
C LEU A 268 -0.01 2.73 20.72
N ASP A 269 -0.44 3.92 21.14
CA ASP A 269 -1.76 4.15 21.75
C ASP A 269 -2.89 3.79 20.77
N LEU A 270 -2.76 4.16 19.48
CA LEU A 270 -3.69 3.78 18.43
C LEU A 270 -3.76 2.26 18.18
N ASN A 271 -2.63 1.56 18.33
CA ASN A 271 -2.63 0.09 18.24
C ASN A 271 -3.40 -0.54 19.41
N MET A 272 -3.26 -0.02 20.62
CA MET A 272 -4.03 -0.49 21.77
C MET A 272 -5.53 -0.22 21.60
N GLU A 273 -5.90 0.97 21.12
CA GLU A 273 -7.29 1.32 20.78
C GLU A 273 -7.91 0.34 19.76
N PHE A 274 -7.16 0.02 18.70
CA PHE A 274 -7.68 -0.77 17.58
C PHE A 274 -7.69 -2.27 17.85
N TYR A 275 -6.66 -2.81 18.49
CA TYR A 275 -6.44 -4.25 18.69
C TYR A 275 -6.68 -4.74 20.12
N GLY A 276 -6.89 -3.84 21.09
CA GLY A 276 -6.92 -4.19 22.52
C GLY A 276 -5.57 -4.76 22.96
N ASP A 277 -5.56 -5.78 23.80
CA ASP A 277 -4.34 -6.40 24.37
C ASP A 277 -3.30 -6.85 23.33
N ARG A 278 -3.72 -7.09 22.09
CA ARG A 278 -2.82 -7.44 20.99
C ARG A 278 -2.13 -6.25 20.36
N GLY A 279 -2.55 -5.02 20.69
CA GLY A 279 -2.02 -3.78 20.12
C GLY A 279 -0.54 -3.60 20.38
N PHE A 280 -0.07 -3.92 21.58
CA PHE A 280 1.33 -3.90 21.92
C PHE A 280 2.17 -4.79 21.00
N SER A 281 1.76 -6.05 20.81
CA SER A 281 2.46 -6.99 19.91
C SER A 281 2.42 -6.53 18.45
N ALA A 282 1.33 -5.94 18.00
CA ALA A 282 1.19 -5.37 16.66
C ALA A 282 2.15 -4.19 16.45
N PHE A 283 2.35 -3.35 17.47
CA PHE A 283 3.23 -2.17 17.37
C PHE A 283 4.73 -2.51 17.46
N LYS A 284 5.14 -3.60 18.11
CA LYS A 284 6.56 -3.96 18.31
C LYS A 284 7.44 -3.84 17.05
N LYS A 285 6.91 -4.21 15.90
CA LYS A 285 7.63 -4.12 14.60
C LYS A 285 7.77 -2.69 14.10
N HIS A 286 6.92 -1.77 14.54
CA HIS A 286 6.96 -0.36 14.17
C HIS A 286 7.90 0.45 15.05
N ALA A 287 7.98 0.15 16.34
CA ALA A 287 8.75 0.91 17.33
C ALA A 287 10.19 1.22 16.87
N PRO A 288 11.01 0.25 16.41
CA PRO A 288 12.37 0.51 15.98
C PRO A 288 12.49 1.45 14.78
N GLN A 289 11.45 1.53 13.96
CA GLN A 289 11.48 2.32 12.73
C GLN A 289 11.38 3.83 12.99
N TYR A 290 10.82 4.22 14.14
CA TYR A 290 10.75 5.62 14.58
C TYR A 290 12.08 6.10 15.18
N ILE A 291 12.93 5.18 15.66
CA ILE A 291 14.16 5.49 16.37
C ILE A 291 15.32 5.60 15.39
N LYS A 292 15.49 6.80 14.83
CA LYS A 292 16.54 7.14 13.87
C LYS A 292 17.17 8.47 14.26
N ASN A 293 18.46 8.65 13.93
CA ASN A 293 19.19 9.91 14.09
C ASN A 293 19.21 10.46 15.53
N ILE A 294 19.20 9.57 16.52
CA ILE A 294 19.39 9.91 17.94
C ILE A 294 20.58 9.13 18.50
N PRO A 295 21.28 9.67 19.52
CA PRO A 295 22.34 8.91 20.23
C PRO A 295 21.81 7.57 20.71
N ASP A 296 22.69 6.55 20.73
CA ASP A 296 22.36 5.21 21.19
C ASP A 296 21.17 4.51 20.51
N ALA A 297 20.77 4.93 19.32
CA ALA A 297 19.60 4.40 18.61
C ALA A 297 19.55 2.86 18.54
N ALA A 298 20.71 2.20 18.41
CA ALA A 298 20.78 0.73 18.36
C ALA A 298 20.38 0.09 19.69
N ARG A 299 20.87 0.62 20.83
CA ARG A 299 20.51 0.18 22.19
C ARG A 299 19.04 0.41 22.46
N ILE A 300 18.54 1.63 22.16
CA ILE A 300 17.14 2.00 22.36
C ILE A 300 16.20 1.09 21.56
N ARG A 301 16.48 0.83 20.27
CA ARG A 301 15.69 -0.11 19.47
C ARG A 301 15.63 -1.52 20.08
N LYS A 302 16.75 -2.01 20.63
CA LYS A 302 16.78 -3.29 21.33
C LYS A 302 15.90 -3.27 22.59
N GLU A 303 15.98 -2.24 23.40
CA GLU A 303 15.16 -2.06 24.59
C GLU A 303 13.66 -2.03 24.28
N LEU A 304 13.26 -1.29 23.23
CA LEU A 304 11.85 -1.23 22.81
C LEU A 304 11.31 -2.60 22.35
N VAL A 305 12.05 -3.35 21.55
CA VAL A 305 11.55 -4.67 21.08
C VAL A 305 11.58 -5.74 22.20
N THR A 306 12.37 -5.56 23.24
CA THR A 306 12.40 -6.45 24.42
C THR A 306 11.41 -6.08 25.53
N SER A 307 10.70 -4.96 25.41
CA SER A 307 9.62 -4.57 26.34
C SER A 307 8.59 -5.70 26.48
N GLN A 308 8.12 -5.91 27.71
CA GLN A 308 7.22 -7.01 28.05
C GLN A 308 5.72 -6.62 27.96
N GLY A 309 5.42 -5.31 27.86
CA GLY A 309 4.05 -4.81 27.80
C GLY A 309 3.96 -3.38 27.29
N TYR A 310 2.70 -2.93 27.14
CA TYR A 310 2.39 -1.57 26.68
C TYR A 310 2.98 -0.51 27.60
N GLU A 311 2.76 -0.60 28.91
CA GLU A 311 3.19 0.40 29.87
C GLU A 311 4.71 0.58 29.84
N GLU A 312 5.45 -0.53 29.87
CA GLU A 312 6.92 -0.47 29.82
C GLU A 312 7.43 0.17 28.52
N MET A 313 6.86 -0.20 27.39
CA MET A 313 7.25 0.39 26.11
C MET A 313 6.92 1.88 26.04
N ARG A 314 5.75 2.26 26.54
CA ARG A 314 5.30 3.65 26.57
C ARG A 314 6.18 4.51 27.48
N GLU A 315 6.51 4.02 28.67
CA GLU A 315 7.45 4.71 29.57
C GLU A 315 8.83 4.91 28.94
N ARG A 316 9.36 3.87 28.28
CA ARG A 316 10.65 3.96 27.57
C ARG A 316 10.61 5.02 26.49
N LEU A 317 9.55 5.08 25.67
CA LEU A 317 9.37 6.10 24.65
C LEU A 317 9.24 7.51 25.25
N VAL A 318 8.46 7.67 26.33
CA VAL A 318 8.30 8.96 27.00
C VAL A 318 9.64 9.48 27.55
N LYS A 319 10.47 8.62 28.15
CA LYS A 319 11.81 8.99 28.63
C LYS A 319 12.78 9.46 27.53
N LEU A 320 12.52 9.12 26.26
CA LEU A 320 13.31 9.60 25.12
C LEU A 320 12.86 10.98 24.61
N ASN A 321 11.72 11.44 25.06
CA ASN A 321 11.10 12.71 24.62
C ASN A 321 11.49 13.90 25.50
N VAL A 322 12.57 13.78 26.26
CA VAL A 322 13.09 14.82 27.17
C VAL A 322 14.36 15.44 26.61
#